data_0fc5f0a87a0c50adcab026ed8578c285
#
_entry.id   0fc5f0a87a0c50adcab026ed8578c285
#
_cell.length_a   1.000
_cell.length_b   1.000
_cell.length_c   1.000
_cell.angle_alpha   90.00
_cell.angle_beta   90.00
_cell.angle_gamma   90.00
#
_symmetry.space_group_name_H-M   'P 1'
#
loop_
_entity.id
_entity.type
_entity.pdbx_description
1 polymer ?
#
loop_
_entity_poly.entity_id
_entity_poly.type
_entity_poly.pdbx_seq_one_letter_code
_entity_poly.pdbx_strand_id
1 'polypeptide(L)'
;MSANYLDEGGLLKYGDDGRQRYSFTGKINADLAKWLKVGYSVRFNRIDYSSPSFASAGENKENVFYFDVCRYWPVIPVVDPNGFYTAESKIYQLTEGGRYNTQNDVVAQQLQFLIEPIKNWKTTIELNYRSNYNFSHTDYQTVYAYDVNKNPYAIANTTSGVTEYAYKSNFFNPNIFTEYSLELENGHNMKAMVGFQSEL
;
A
#
# COMPACT_ATOMS: atom_id res chain seq x y z
N MET A 1 0.83 -22.12 -3.42
CA MET A 1 0.52 -20.85 -4.11
C MET A 1 -0.80 -20.34 -3.59
N SER A 2 -0.93 -19.04 -3.36
CA SER A 2 -2.20 -18.41 -2.99
C SER A 2 -2.35 -17.07 -3.70
N ALA A 3 -3.59 -16.71 -4.03
CA ALA A 3 -3.95 -15.40 -4.56
C ALA A 3 -5.15 -14.89 -3.78
N ASN A 4 -5.21 -13.60 -3.51
CA ASN A 4 -6.31 -12.95 -2.82
C ASN A 4 -6.59 -11.61 -3.51
N TYR A 5 -7.88 -11.31 -3.63
CA TYR A 5 -8.40 -10.02 -4.08
C TYR A 5 -9.36 -9.49 -3.04
N LEU A 6 -9.27 -8.22 -2.73
CA LEU A 6 -10.17 -7.50 -1.86
C LEU A 6 -10.57 -6.20 -2.54
N ASP A 7 -11.86 -5.91 -2.53
CA ASP A 7 -12.46 -4.67 -3.01
C ASP A 7 -13.32 -4.08 -1.89
N GLU A 8 -12.97 -2.89 -1.47
CA GLU A 8 -13.64 -2.18 -0.37
C GLU A 8 -14.11 -0.83 -0.89
N GLY A 9 -15.43 -0.64 -0.94
CA GLY A 9 -16.02 0.69 -1.16
C GLY A 9 -15.83 1.57 0.06
N GLY A 10 -15.72 2.87 -0.17
CA GLY A 10 -15.59 3.85 0.89
C GLY A 10 -16.92 4.22 1.55
N LEU A 11 -16.87 5.17 2.46
CA LEU A 11 -18.01 5.66 3.23
C LEU A 11 -18.70 6.86 2.58
N LEU A 12 -18.09 7.47 1.58
CA LEU A 12 -18.63 8.66 0.93
C LEU A 12 -19.78 8.30 0.00
N LYS A 13 -20.93 8.93 0.20
CA LYS A 13 -22.09 8.79 -0.68
C LYS A 13 -21.84 9.40 -2.07
N TYR A 14 -20.95 10.40 -2.14
CA TYR A 14 -20.63 11.16 -3.34
C TYR A 14 -19.12 11.11 -3.57
N GLY A 15 -18.71 11.04 -4.84
CA GLY A 15 -17.32 11.13 -5.22
C GLY A 15 -16.53 9.82 -5.24
N ASP A 16 -17.21 8.68 -5.07
CA ASP A 16 -16.65 7.33 -5.20
C ASP A 16 -15.25 7.15 -4.59
N ASP A 17 -15.19 6.75 -3.36
CA ASP A 17 -13.94 6.36 -2.70
C ASP A 17 -13.87 4.84 -2.55
N GLY A 18 -12.67 4.29 -2.65
CA GLY A 18 -12.51 2.85 -2.56
C GLY A 18 -11.05 2.39 -2.56
N ARG A 19 -10.87 1.15 -2.16
CA ARG A 19 -9.57 0.49 -2.06
C ARG A 19 -9.64 -0.91 -2.65
N GLN A 20 -8.71 -1.20 -3.54
CA GLN A 20 -8.52 -2.55 -4.09
C GLN A 20 -7.17 -3.10 -3.66
N ARG A 21 -7.14 -4.36 -3.26
CA ARG A 21 -5.91 -5.04 -2.89
C ARG A 21 -5.77 -6.37 -3.63
N TYR A 22 -4.65 -6.53 -4.28
CA TYR A 22 -4.23 -7.75 -4.96
C TYR A 22 -3.06 -8.34 -4.20
N SER A 23 -3.14 -9.61 -3.84
CA SER A 23 -2.04 -10.30 -3.15
C SER A 23 -1.78 -11.64 -3.81
N PHE A 24 -0.51 -11.94 -4.04
CA PHE A 24 -0.05 -13.21 -4.56
C PHE A 24 1.10 -13.72 -3.71
N THR A 25 1.09 -15.01 -3.40
CA THR A 25 2.21 -15.68 -2.72
C THR A 25 2.51 -16.99 -3.42
N GLY A 26 3.75 -17.18 -3.81
CA GLY A 26 4.28 -18.41 -4.38
C GLY A 26 5.45 -18.94 -3.53
N LYS A 27 5.52 -20.24 -3.35
CA LYS A 27 6.68 -20.92 -2.74
C LYS A 27 6.96 -22.22 -3.48
N ILE A 28 8.24 -22.44 -3.79
CA ILE A 28 8.76 -23.64 -4.43
C ILE A 28 9.95 -24.12 -3.60
N ASN A 29 10.01 -25.40 -3.29
CA ASN A 29 11.15 -26.05 -2.68
C ASN A 29 11.58 -27.21 -3.59
N ALA A 30 12.90 -27.38 -3.75
CA ALA A 30 13.48 -28.43 -4.55
C ALA A 30 14.66 -29.06 -3.81
N ASP A 31 14.71 -30.37 -3.78
CA ASP A 31 15.87 -31.13 -3.34
C ASP A 31 16.76 -31.41 -4.57
N LEU A 32 17.83 -30.61 -4.73
CA LEU A 32 18.72 -30.69 -5.89
C LEU A 32 19.74 -31.84 -5.72
N ALA A 33 20.12 -32.10 -4.49
CA ALA A 33 20.99 -33.23 -4.11
C ALA A 33 20.65 -33.67 -2.69
N LYS A 34 21.18 -34.80 -2.25
CA LYS A 34 21.01 -35.31 -0.86
C LYS A 34 21.50 -34.29 0.20
N TRP A 35 22.45 -33.46 -0.18
CA TRP A 35 23.11 -32.46 0.68
C TRP A 35 22.68 -31.01 0.38
N LEU A 36 21.81 -30.77 -0.66
CA LEU A 36 21.43 -29.42 -1.11
C LEU A 36 19.93 -29.33 -1.35
N LYS A 37 19.28 -28.49 -0.58
CA LYS A 37 17.87 -28.08 -0.80
C LYS A 37 17.83 -26.60 -1.12
N VAL A 38 16.96 -26.24 -2.07
CA VAL A 38 16.75 -24.86 -2.50
C VAL A 38 15.28 -24.51 -2.34
N GLY A 39 15.04 -23.39 -1.69
CA GLY A 39 13.72 -22.80 -1.54
C GLY A 39 13.65 -21.42 -2.19
N TYR A 40 12.59 -21.17 -2.95
CA TYR A 40 12.29 -19.83 -3.45
C TYR A 40 10.88 -19.44 -3.05
N SER A 41 10.73 -18.25 -2.51
CA SER A 41 9.42 -17.68 -2.24
C SER A 41 9.29 -16.27 -2.79
N VAL A 42 8.12 -15.95 -3.30
CA VAL A 42 7.76 -14.62 -3.77
C VAL A 42 6.43 -14.21 -3.16
N ARG A 43 6.35 -12.97 -2.72
CA ARG A 43 5.12 -12.32 -2.29
C ARG A 43 4.99 -11.00 -3.02
N PHE A 44 3.87 -10.83 -3.69
CA PHE A 44 3.46 -9.58 -4.33
C PHE A 44 2.21 -9.06 -3.63
N ASN A 45 2.17 -7.77 -3.36
CA ASN A 45 0.99 -7.09 -2.85
C ASN A 45 0.88 -5.73 -3.54
N ARG A 46 -0.28 -5.47 -4.14
CA ARG A 46 -0.66 -4.17 -4.70
C ARG A 46 -1.87 -3.66 -3.97
N ILE A 47 -1.82 -2.39 -3.61
CA ILE A 47 -2.95 -1.65 -3.07
C ILE A 47 -3.17 -0.44 -3.96
N ASP A 48 -4.32 -0.39 -4.59
CA ASP A 48 -4.82 0.76 -5.32
C ASP A 48 -5.88 1.44 -4.46
N TYR A 49 -5.74 2.74 -4.24
CA TYR A 49 -6.71 3.55 -3.52
C TYR A 49 -7.09 4.76 -4.35
N SER A 50 -8.39 5.07 -4.39
CA SER A 50 -8.93 6.22 -5.10
C SER A 50 -9.95 6.93 -4.24
N SER A 51 -9.89 8.26 -4.23
CA SER A 51 -10.87 9.09 -3.51
C SER A 51 -10.95 10.48 -4.15
N PRO A 52 -11.99 11.28 -3.83
CA PRO A 52 -11.98 12.69 -4.18
C PRO A 52 -10.75 13.40 -3.61
N SER A 53 -10.12 14.29 -4.38
CA SER A 53 -8.94 15.03 -3.94
C SER A 53 -9.19 15.88 -2.69
N PHE A 54 -10.42 16.39 -2.51
CA PHE A 54 -10.85 17.13 -1.32
C PHE A 54 -11.04 16.26 -0.08
N ALA A 55 -11.28 14.96 -0.24
CA ALA A 55 -11.47 14.06 0.88
C ALA A 55 -10.15 13.51 1.45
N SER A 56 -9.10 13.44 0.62
CA SER A 56 -7.85 12.74 1.00
C SER A 56 -6.56 13.52 0.76
N ALA A 57 -6.64 14.78 0.39
CA ALA A 57 -5.44 15.52 0.00
C ALA A 57 -4.56 15.93 1.19
N GLY A 58 -3.53 15.12 1.47
CA GLY A 58 -2.36 15.46 2.29
C GLY A 58 -2.60 15.59 3.80
N GLU A 59 -1.53 15.72 4.53
CA GLU A 59 -1.37 15.55 5.99
C GLU A 59 -2.41 16.22 6.92
N ASN A 60 -3.25 17.11 6.42
CA ASN A 60 -4.29 17.80 7.22
C ASN A 60 -5.65 17.92 6.52
N LYS A 61 -5.85 17.41 5.31
CA LYS A 61 -7.05 17.63 4.52
C LYS A 61 -8.12 16.55 4.68
N GLU A 62 -7.77 15.34 5.08
CA GLU A 62 -8.73 14.30 5.45
C GLU A 62 -9.69 14.77 6.55
N ASN A 63 -9.16 15.54 7.48
CA ASN A 63 -9.96 16.12 8.56
C ASN A 63 -10.84 17.29 8.10
N VAL A 64 -10.51 17.98 7.02
CA VAL A 64 -11.24 19.19 6.59
C VAL A 64 -12.62 18.83 6.06
N PHE A 65 -12.74 17.77 5.26
CA PHE A 65 -14.05 17.35 4.76
C PHE A 65 -14.98 16.90 5.90
N TYR A 66 -14.53 16.01 6.78
CA TYR A 66 -15.30 15.54 7.91
C TYR A 66 -15.60 16.67 8.91
N PHE A 67 -14.64 17.55 9.10
CA PHE A 67 -14.80 18.73 9.93
C PHE A 67 -15.87 19.67 9.36
N ASP A 68 -15.87 19.93 8.07
CA ASP A 68 -16.86 20.77 7.39
C ASP A 68 -18.25 20.13 7.45
N VAL A 69 -18.36 18.81 7.24
CA VAL A 69 -19.64 18.08 7.34
C VAL A 69 -20.20 18.14 8.77
N CYS A 70 -19.37 17.99 9.79
CA CYS A 70 -19.78 18.07 11.19
C CYS A 70 -20.25 19.47 11.59
N ARG A 71 -19.79 20.51 10.90
CA ARG A 71 -20.15 21.92 11.16
C ARG A 71 -21.22 22.46 10.21
N TYR A 72 -21.74 21.62 9.35
CA TYR A 72 -22.79 22.00 8.41
C TYR A 72 -24.05 22.48 9.17
N TRP A 73 -24.51 23.66 8.81
CA TRP A 73 -25.65 24.26 9.50
C TRP A 73 -26.94 23.58 9.02
N PRO A 74 -27.77 23.03 9.91
CA PRO A 74 -28.98 22.28 9.54
C PRO A 74 -30.05 23.11 8.81
N VAL A 75 -29.91 24.44 8.84
CA VAL A 75 -30.82 25.36 8.14
C VAL A 75 -30.45 25.59 6.68
N ILE A 76 -29.27 25.17 6.24
CA ILE A 76 -28.83 25.33 4.85
C ILE A 76 -29.28 24.09 4.06
N PRO A 77 -30.05 24.26 2.98
CA PRO A 77 -30.46 23.13 2.16
C PRO A 77 -29.29 22.57 1.36
N VAL A 78 -29.27 21.26 1.16
CA VAL A 78 -28.26 20.57 0.33
C VAL A 78 -28.42 20.96 -1.14
N VAL A 79 -29.64 21.16 -1.56
CA VAL A 79 -30.01 21.52 -2.94
C VAL A 79 -30.80 22.83 -2.90
N ASP A 80 -30.51 23.72 -3.82
CA ASP A 80 -31.19 24.97 -4.00
C ASP A 80 -32.58 24.81 -4.72
N PRO A 81 -33.43 25.82 -4.78
CA PRO A 81 -34.72 25.75 -5.49
C PRO A 81 -34.62 25.47 -7.00
N ASN A 82 -33.45 25.68 -7.60
CA ASN A 82 -33.20 25.39 -9.02
C ASN A 82 -32.74 23.94 -9.27
N GLY A 83 -32.50 23.16 -8.20
CA GLY A 83 -32.03 21.76 -8.27
C GLY A 83 -30.52 21.61 -8.27
N PHE A 84 -29.74 22.66 -8.04
CA PHE A 84 -28.31 22.61 -7.93
C PHE A 84 -27.85 22.35 -6.47
N TYR A 85 -26.73 21.68 -6.28
CA TYR A 85 -26.14 21.57 -4.95
C TYR A 85 -25.67 22.95 -4.48
N THR A 86 -25.89 23.23 -3.19
CA THR A 86 -25.37 24.47 -2.59
C THR A 86 -23.86 24.40 -2.38
N ALA A 87 -23.20 25.56 -2.44
CA ALA A 87 -21.73 25.61 -2.20
C ALA A 87 -21.34 25.05 -0.84
N GLU A 88 -22.15 25.27 0.17
CA GLU A 88 -21.94 24.82 1.53
C GLU A 88 -22.08 23.30 1.68
N SER A 89 -22.83 22.62 0.79
CA SER A 89 -23.00 21.16 0.85
C SER A 89 -21.72 20.40 0.60
N LYS A 90 -20.69 21.01 0.00
CA LYS A 90 -19.41 20.41 -0.39
C LYS A 90 -19.51 19.28 -1.44
N ILE A 91 -20.71 18.98 -1.94
CA ILE A 91 -20.93 17.86 -2.87
C ILE A 91 -20.19 18.10 -4.19
N TYR A 92 -20.23 19.33 -4.73
CA TYR A 92 -19.47 19.66 -5.93
C TYR A 92 -17.96 19.45 -5.76
N GLN A 93 -17.42 19.71 -4.58
CA GLN A 93 -16.01 19.47 -4.28
C GLN A 93 -15.66 17.98 -4.33
N LEU A 94 -16.57 17.11 -3.88
CA LEU A 94 -16.39 15.67 -3.93
C LEU A 94 -16.53 15.09 -5.34
N THR A 95 -17.45 15.60 -6.14
CA THR A 95 -17.78 15.07 -7.47
C THR A 95 -16.94 15.65 -8.59
N GLU A 96 -16.59 16.94 -8.48
CA GLU A 96 -15.94 17.70 -9.57
C GLU A 96 -14.55 18.23 -9.21
N GLY A 97 -14.14 18.14 -7.94
CA GLY A 97 -12.90 18.74 -7.44
C GLY A 97 -11.61 18.04 -7.86
N GLY A 98 -11.72 16.89 -8.56
CA GLY A 98 -10.61 16.05 -8.96
C GLY A 98 -10.45 14.80 -8.13
N ARG A 99 -9.41 13.99 -8.45
CA ARG A 99 -9.17 12.66 -7.85
C ARG A 99 -7.81 12.58 -7.20
N TYR A 100 -7.75 11.80 -6.14
CA TYR A 100 -6.53 11.33 -5.51
C TYR A 100 -6.42 9.82 -5.70
N ASN A 101 -5.40 9.39 -6.44
CA ASN A 101 -5.15 7.98 -6.72
C ASN A 101 -3.78 7.59 -6.18
N THR A 102 -3.69 6.48 -5.49
CA THR A 102 -2.41 5.91 -5.07
C THR A 102 -2.30 4.46 -5.49
N GLN A 103 -1.11 4.07 -5.86
CA GLN A 103 -0.72 2.69 -6.10
C GLN A 103 0.49 2.38 -5.21
N ASN A 104 0.36 1.34 -4.40
CA ASN A 104 1.44 0.88 -3.54
C ASN A 104 1.74 -0.60 -3.84
N ASP A 105 2.91 -0.84 -4.42
CA ASP A 105 3.39 -2.17 -4.79
C ASP A 105 4.50 -2.61 -3.84
N VAL A 106 4.37 -3.81 -3.31
CA VAL A 106 5.40 -4.48 -2.52
C VAL A 106 5.71 -5.83 -3.13
N VAL A 107 6.97 -6.01 -3.55
CA VAL A 107 7.50 -7.30 -3.99
C VAL A 107 8.53 -7.75 -2.97
N ALA A 108 8.33 -8.90 -2.36
CA ALA A 108 9.29 -9.54 -1.48
C ALA A 108 9.67 -10.90 -2.04
N GLN A 109 10.96 -11.15 -2.15
CA GLN A 109 11.53 -12.39 -2.67
C GLN A 109 12.55 -12.93 -1.68
N GLN A 110 12.56 -14.24 -1.52
CA GLN A 110 13.53 -14.94 -0.70
C GLN A 110 14.04 -16.15 -1.47
N LEU A 111 15.36 -16.26 -1.56
CA LEU A 111 16.04 -17.43 -2.04
C LEU A 111 16.80 -18.05 -0.88
N GLN A 112 16.53 -19.31 -0.61
CA GLN A 112 17.12 -20.05 0.51
C GLN A 112 17.87 -21.27 0.00
N PHE A 113 19.08 -21.45 0.48
CA PHE A 113 19.89 -22.66 0.29
C PHE A 113 20.09 -23.31 1.65
N LEU A 114 19.78 -24.58 1.74
CA LEU A 114 20.08 -25.42 2.88
C LEU A 114 21.10 -26.46 2.43
N ILE A 115 22.29 -26.41 3.01
CA ILE A 115 23.46 -27.22 2.63
C ILE A 115 23.85 -28.10 3.82
N GLU A 116 23.77 -29.41 3.65
CA GLU A 116 24.13 -30.42 4.66
C GLU A 116 25.25 -31.34 4.08
N PRO A 117 26.51 -30.85 4.01
CA PRO A 117 27.59 -31.60 3.34
C PRO A 117 27.96 -32.88 4.06
N ILE A 118 27.86 -32.92 5.39
CA ILE A 118 28.04 -34.07 6.24
C ILE A 118 26.99 -34.10 7.35
N LYS A 119 26.81 -35.24 7.97
CA LYS A 119 25.89 -35.42 9.10
C LYS A 119 26.19 -34.38 10.20
N ASN A 120 25.13 -33.78 10.74
CA ASN A 120 25.12 -32.78 11.82
C ASN A 120 25.73 -31.41 11.47
N TRP A 121 26.17 -31.17 10.23
CA TRP A 121 26.62 -29.85 9.76
C TRP A 121 25.60 -29.27 8.80
N LYS A 122 25.01 -28.15 9.16
CA LYS A 122 24.01 -27.46 8.39
C LYS A 122 24.42 -26.01 8.14
N THR A 123 24.44 -25.62 6.88
CA THR A 123 24.64 -24.22 6.48
C THR A 123 23.37 -23.70 5.78
N THR A 124 22.87 -22.59 6.23
CA THR A 124 21.73 -21.90 5.63
C THR A 124 22.17 -20.58 5.05
N ILE A 125 21.82 -20.35 3.80
CA ILE A 125 22.03 -19.08 3.10
C ILE A 125 20.66 -18.56 2.71
N GLU A 126 20.32 -17.36 3.12
CA GLU A 126 19.06 -16.69 2.78
C GLU A 126 19.37 -15.34 2.14
N LEU A 127 18.85 -15.14 0.95
CA LEU A 127 18.93 -13.89 0.22
C LEU A 127 17.53 -13.30 0.15
N ASN A 128 17.31 -12.24 0.93
CA ASN A 128 16.02 -11.56 1.00
C ASN A 128 16.11 -10.25 0.21
N TYR A 129 15.19 -10.06 -0.71
CA TYR A 129 15.05 -8.83 -1.47
C TYR A 129 13.62 -8.32 -1.37
N ARG A 130 13.48 -7.04 -1.03
CA ARG A 130 12.19 -6.36 -0.99
C ARG A 130 12.27 -5.05 -1.78
N SER A 131 11.33 -4.85 -2.68
CA SER A 131 11.12 -3.59 -3.39
C SER A 131 9.75 -3.04 -3.02
N ASN A 132 9.72 -1.78 -2.61
CA ASN A 132 8.51 -1.01 -2.42
C ASN A 132 8.46 0.07 -3.50
N TYR A 133 7.33 0.21 -4.15
CA TYR A 133 7.05 1.27 -5.09
C TYR A 133 5.75 1.94 -4.68
N ASN A 134 5.80 3.24 -4.49
CA ASN A 134 4.63 4.06 -4.19
C ASN A 134 4.51 5.14 -5.26
N PHE A 135 3.35 5.21 -5.87
CA PHE A 135 2.99 6.25 -6.82
C PHE A 135 1.69 6.89 -6.36
N SER A 136 1.63 8.21 -6.39
CA SER A 136 0.39 8.94 -6.18
C SER A 136 0.21 10.01 -7.24
N HIS A 137 -1.03 10.16 -7.68
CA HIS A 137 -1.48 11.16 -8.62
C HIS A 137 -2.66 11.90 -7.99
N THR A 138 -2.57 13.22 -7.94
CA THR A 138 -3.65 14.07 -7.44
C THR A 138 -3.94 15.13 -8.48
N ASP A 139 -5.14 15.19 -8.96
CA ASP A 139 -5.63 16.31 -9.76
C ASP A 139 -6.57 17.19 -8.95
N TYR A 140 -6.43 18.47 -9.15
CA TYR A 140 -7.28 19.51 -8.57
C TYR A 140 -7.98 20.24 -9.71
N GLN A 141 -9.30 20.23 -9.69
CA GLN A 141 -10.10 20.92 -10.71
C GLN A 141 -10.84 22.10 -10.10
N THR A 142 -11.04 23.16 -10.89
CA THR A 142 -11.85 24.29 -10.47
C THR A 142 -13.28 23.84 -10.28
N VAL A 143 -13.83 24.09 -9.09
CA VAL A 143 -15.19 23.69 -8.72
C VAL A 143 -16.11 24.89 -8.77
N TYR A 144 -17.26 24.72 -9.42
CA TYR A 144 -18.25 25.77 -9.59
C TYR A 144 -19.53 25.46 -8.82
N ALA A 145 -20.13 26.48 -8.23
CA ALA A 145 -21.52 26.49 -7.79
C ALA A 145 -22.29 27.47 -8.64
N TYR A 146 -23.61 27.54 -8.47
CA TYR A 146 -24.50 28.38 -9.27
C TYR A 146 -25.26 29.34 -8.38
N ASP A 147 -25.41 30.59 -8.87
CA ASP A 147 -26.26 31.60 -8.22
C ASP A 147 -27.73 31.38 -8.51
N VAL A 148 -28.61 32.23 -7.96
CA VAL A 148 -30.07 32.19 -8.17
C VAL A 148 -30.45 32.39 -9.63
N ASN A 149 -29.61 33.00 -10.44
CA ASN A 149 -29.78 33.26 -11.88
C ASN A 149 -29.15 32.15 -12.73
N LYS A 150 -28.63 31.09 -12.11
CA LYS A 150 -27.91 29.96 -12.74
C LYS A 150 -26.57 30.35 -13.37
N ASN A 151 -25.95 31.43 -12.92
CA ASN A 151 -24.59 31.77 -13.36
C ASN A 151 -23.56 30.98 -12.51
N PRO A 152 -22.57 30.35 -13.14
CA PRO A 152 -21.53 29.65 -12.41
C PRO A 152 -20.55 30.62 -11.72
N TYR A 153 -20.14 30.31 -10.51
CA TYR A 153 -19.03 30.98 -9.79
C TYR A 153 -18.14 29.97 -9.12
N ALA A 154 -16.84 30.23 -9.14
CA ALA A 154 -15.84 29.32 -8.56
C ALA A 154 -15.93 29.32 -7.03
N ILE A 155 -16.00 28.15 -6.42
CA ILE A 155 -16.06 27.97 -4.96
C ILE A 155 -14.79 27.33 -4.39
N ALA A 156 -14.03 26.61 -5.23
CA ALA A 156 -12.77 26.01 -4.84
C ALA A 156 -11.83 25.86 -6.04
N ASN A 157 -10.52 25.79 -5.77
CA ASN A 157 -9.47 25.62 -6.77
C ASN A 157 -9.60 26.62 -7.94
N THR A 158 -9.34 27.89 -7.71
CA THR A 158 -9.38 28.92 -8.75
C THR A 158 -8.46 28.61 -9.95
N THR A 159 -7.50 27.71 -9.78
CA THR A 159 -6.61 27.19 -10.83
C THR A 159 -6.56 25.67 -10.72
N SER A 160 -6.76 24.99 -11.84
CA SER A 160 -6.55 23.53 -11.93
C SER A 160 -5.09 23.19 -11.83
N GLY A 161 -4.78 22.06 -11.21
CA GLY A 161 -3.41 21.60 -11.04
C GLY A 161 -3.33 20.07 -10.92
N VAL A 162 -2.12 19.55 -11.13
CA VAL A 162 -1.80 18.13 -10.95
C VAL A 162 -0.57 18.03 -10.08
N THR A 163 -0.58 17.08 -9.17
CA THR A 163 0.59 16.71 -8.37
C THR A 163 0.83 15.21 -8.50
N GLU A 164 2.06 14.86 -8.85
CA GLU A 164 2.49 13.46 -8.92
C GLU A 164 3.64 13.23 -7.95
N TYR A 165 3.62 12.07 -7.31
CA TYR A 165 4.69 11.64 -6.43
C TYR A 165 5.03 10.18 -6.74
N ALA A 166 6.32 9.89 -6.92
CA ALA A 166 6.83 8.54 -7.10
C ALA A 166 7.97 8.28 -6.13
N TYR A 167 7.87 7.20 -5.39
CA TYR A 167 8.89 6.76 -4.46
C TYR A 167 9.19 5.27 -4.66
N LYS A 168 10.47 4.92 -4.69
CA LYS A 168 10.92 3.54 -4.75
C LYS A 168 12.00 3.32 -3.70
N SER A 169 11.87 2.25 -2.92
CA SER A 169 12.90 1.76 -2.04
C SER A 169 13.18 0.29 -2.31
N ASN A 170 14.44 -0.08 -2.22
CA ASN A 170 14.88 -1.46 -2.29
C ASN A 170 15.59 -1.80 -0.99
N PHE A 171 15.41 -3.02 -0.56
CA PHE A 171 16.06 -3.58 0.63
C PHE A 171 16.61 -4.95 0.27
N PHE A 172 17.89 -5.15 0.54
CA PHE A 172 18.56 -6.43 0.34
C PHE A 172 19.19 -6.88 1.65
N ASN A 173 18.85 -8.08 2.09
CA ASN A 173 19.33 -8.64 3.34
C ASN A 173 19.85 -10.07 3.11
N PRO A 174 21.16 -10.25 2.89
CA PRO A 174 21.80 -11.54 2.91
C PRO A 174 22.00 -12.00 4.36
N ASN A 175 21.67 -13.25 4.62
CA ASN A 175 21.82 -13.91 5.90
C ASN A 175 22.47 -15.28 5.67
N ILE A 176 23.59 -15.53 6.30
CA ILE A 176 24.36 -16.78 6.17
C ILE A 176 24.70 -17.25 7.57
N PHE A 177 24.30 -18.45 7.91
CA PHE A 177 24.68 -19.06 9.16
C PHE A 177 24.99 -20.54 8.99
N THR A 178 25.95 -21.02 9.76
CA THR A 178 26.33 -22.42 9.79
C THR A 178 26.27 -22.94 11.22
N GLU A 179 25.80 -24.15 11.38
CA GLU A 179 25.66 -24.82 12.66
C GLU A 179 26.24 -26.23 12.59
N TYR A 180 26.87 -26.64 13.65
CA TYR A 180 27.32 -27.99 13.85
C TYR A 180 26.82 -28.54 15.18
N SER A 181 26.18 -29.69 15.13
CA SER A 181 25.64 -30.36 16.32
C SER A 181 26.45 -31.61 16.63
N LEU A 182 26.90 -31.75 17.87
CA LEU A 182 27.66 -32.90 18.36
C LEU A 182 26.86 -33.61 19.45
N GLU A 183 26.59 -34.87 19.24
CA GLU A 183 25.98 -35.74 20.23
C GLU A 183 27.10 -36.61 20.84
N LEU A 184 27.33 -36.48 22.15
CA LEU A 184 28.33 -37.25 22.91
C LEU A 184 27.63 -38.46 23.51
N GLU A 185 28.40 -39.59 23.59
CA GLU A 185 27.89 -40.87 24.11
C GLU A 185 27.35 -40.79 25.55
N ASN A 186 27.74 -39.77 26.31
CA ASN A 186 27.27 -39.52 27.68
C ASN A 186 25.97 -38.76 27.79
N GLY A 187 25.20 -38.61 26.70
CA GLY A 187 23.91 -37.86 26.66
C GLY A 187 24.07 -36.35 26.64
N HIS A 188 25.28 -35.84 26.48
CA HIS A 188 25.49 -34.39 26.27
C HIS A 188 25.35 -34.03 24.79
N ASN A 189 24.55 -33.00 24.51
CA ASN A 189 24.39 -32.43 23.19
C ASN A 189 25.00 -31.01 23.16
N MET A 190 25.94 -30.81 22.25
CA MET A 190 26.60 -29.53 22.03
C MET A 190 26.23 -29.00 20.64
N LYS A 191 25.90 -27.71 20.54
CA LYS A 191 25.64 -27.04 19.28
C LYS A 191 26.47 -25.77 19.22
N ALA A 192 27.22 -25.60 18.13
CA ALA A 192 27.92 -24.37 17.80
C ALA A 192 27.29 -23.75 16.55
N MET A 193 27.10 -22.43 16.55
CA MET A 193 26.57 -21.69 15.43
C MET A 193 27.37 -20.42 15.23
N VAL A 194 27.67 -20.12 13.97
CA VAL A 194 28.26 -18.85 13.53
C VAL A 194 27.44 -18.31 12.36
N GLY A 195 27.20 -17.02 12.36
CA GLY A 195 26.41 -16.39 11.31
C GLY A 195 26.88 -14.98 10.98
N PHE A 196 26.46 -14.53 9.81
CA PHE A 196 26.63 -13.18 9.29
C PHE A 196 25.32 -12.71 8.68
N GLN A 197 24.94 -11.48 8.98
CA GLN A 197 23.79 -10.78 8.40
C GLN A 197 24.20 -9.37 8.01
N SER A 198 23.68 -8.89 6.90
CA SER A 198 23.85 -7.49 6.45
C SER A 198 22.53 -6.94 5.94
N GLU A 199 22.37 -5.64 6.01
CA GLU A 199 21.25 -4.89 5.46
C GLU A 199 21.78 -3.77 4.57
N LEU A 200 21.24 -3.67 3.35
CA LEU A 200 21.62 -2.71 2.31
C LEU A 200 20.37 -2.02 1.74
#